data_a608f8003f4671f60d19ed6db9c3eacf
#
_entry.id   a608f8003f4671f60d19ed6db9c3eacf
#
_cell.length_a   1.000
_cell.length_b   1.000
_cell.length_c   1.000
_cell.angle_alpha   90.00
_cell.angle_beta   90.00
_cell.angle_gamma   90.00
#
_symmetry.space_group_name_H-M   'P 1'
#
loop_
_entity.id
_entity.type
_entity.pdbx_description
1 polymer ?
#
loop_
_entity_poly.entity_id
_entity_poly.type
_entity_poly.pdbx_seq_one_letter_code
_entity_poly.pdbx_strand_id
1 'polypeptide(L)'
;MFLVSTRNFPPDIGGIQNLMEGLSNALLNHGPVQVFADKFENCENYDENSKLSIQRIAGFKIFKKYRKANLVKDFIENNNLRAAFFDHWKSIENIDTSTLRKTKTFCLIHSKEINHPIGSALNKRAINALGKANFVIANSNFTKNLVKELGFNKDNVKVINPGCNYPYPVEDSSKNFAKSIYGDAFPK
;
A
#
# COMPACT_ATOMS: atom_id res chain seq x y z
N MET A 1 -4.99 6.64 16.15
CA MET A 1 -5.51 5.62 15.24
C MET A 1 -4.96 5.85 13.84
N PHE A 2 -4.74 4.79 13.06
CA PHE A 2 -4.30 4.85 11.66
C PHE A 2 -5.31 4.16 10.76
N LEU A 3 -5.36 4.58 9.50
CA LEU A 3 -6.15 3.95 8.45
C LEU A 3 -5.22 3.43 7.36
N VAL A 4 -5.48 2.21 6.88
CA VAL A 4 -4.82 1.61 5.72
C VAL A 4 -5.90 1.21 4.72
N SER A 5 -5.87 1.79 3.52
CA SER A 5 -6.77 1.43 2.43
C SER A 5 -5.98 0.75 1.32
N THR A 6 -6.27 -0.52 1.10
CA THR A 6 -5.54 -1.34 0.14
C THR A 6 -6.47 -2.13 -0.77
N ARG A 7 -5.98 -2.47 -1.95
CA ARG A 7 -6.67 -3.39 -2.86
C ARG A 7 -6.26 -4.83 -2.62
N ASN A 8 -5.00 -5.00 -2.28
CA ASN A 8 -4.37 -6.31 -2.12
C ASN A 8 -3.88 -6.46 -0.69
N PHE A 9 -4.36 -7.50 0.00
CA PHE A 9 -4.02 -7.78 1.40
C PHE A 9 -4.03 -9.30 1.63
N PRO A 10 -3.24 -9.84 2.56
CA PRO A 10 -3.30 -11.26 2.87
C PRO A 10 -4.74 -11.77 3.14
N PRO A 11 -5.01 -13.05 2.89
CA PRO A 11 -4.10 -14.15 2.59
C PRO A 11 -3.63 -14.24 1.13
N ASP A 12 -4.06 -13.32 0.24
CA ASP A 12 -3.51 -13.23 -1.12
C ASP A 12 -1.99 -12.97 -1.06
N ILE A 13 -1.23 -13.63 -1.92
CA ILE A 13 0.25 -13.64 -1.89
C ILE A 13 0.80 -12.68 -2.93
N GLY A 14 1.68 -11.79 -2.50
CA GLY A 14 2.39 -10.87 -3.39
C GLY A 14 3.16 -9.78 -2.65
N GLY A 15 4.00 -9.06 -3.39
CA GLY A 15 4.85 -8.02 -2.81
C GLY A 15 4.07 -6.85 -2.19
N ILE A 16 2.95 -6.45 -2.80
CA ILE A 16 2.11 -5.37 -2.26
C ILE A 16 1.36 -5.85 -1.02
N GLN A 17 0.86 -7.09 -1.03
CA GLN A 17 0.18 -7.71 0.11
C GLN A 17 1.10 -7.74 1.33
N ASN A 18 2.31 -8.28 1.17
CA ASN A 18 3.31 -8.35 2.23
C ASN A 18 3.73 -6.94 2.72
N LEU A 19 3.89 -5.99 1.80
CA LEU A 19 4.22 -4.61 2.16
C LEU A 19 3.11 -3.96 2.99
N MET A 20 1.85 -4.10 2.58
CA MET A 20 0.72 -3.48 3.28
C MET A 20 0.45 -4.15 4.62
N GLU A 21 0.64 -5.46 4.72
CA GLU A 21 0.60 -6.19 5.98
C GLU A 21 1.71 -5.73 6.93
N GLY A 22 2.95 -5.73 6.46
CA GLY A 22 4.11 -5.29 7.25
C GLY A 22 3.96 -3.86 7.74
N LEU A 23 3.49 -2.94 6.88
CA LEU A 23 3.18 -1.56 7.26
C LEU A 23 2.08 -1.52 8.34
N SER A 24 0.98 -2.27 8.15
CA SER A 24 -0.14 -2.27 9.09
C SER A 24 0.29 -2.81 10.46
N ASN A 25 1.06 -3.89 10.49
CA ASN A 25 1.59 -4.47 11.72
C ASN A 25 2.60 -3.54 12.42
N ALA A 26 3.46 -2.85 11.67
CA ALA A 26 4.38 -1.86 12.23
C ALA A 26 3.64 -0.66 12.86
N LEU A 27 2.54 -0.23 12.24
CA LEU A 27 1.70 0.87 12.76
C LEU A 27 1.00 0.50 14.07
N LEU A 28 0.71 -0.80 14.34
CA LEU A 28 0.14 -1.25 15.62
C LEU A 28 0.99 -0.87 16.82
N ASN A 29 2.31 -0.79 16.68
CA ASN A 29 3.21 -0.33 17.73
C ASN A 29 3.00 1.16 18.09
N HIS A 30 2.29 1.89 17.27
CA HIS A 30 2.04 3.32 17.41
C HIS A 30 0.57 3.67 17.66
N GLY A 31 -0.32 2.68 17.65
CA GLY A 31 -1.74 2.82 17.94
C GLY A 31 -2.66 1.94 17.10
N PRO A 32 -3.96 1.95 17.36
CA PRO A 32 -4.93 1.14 16.63
C PRO A 32 -4.90 1.39 15.11
N VAL A 33 -5.06 0.31 14.34
CA VAL A 33 -5.05 0.33 12.87
C VAL A 33 -6.34 -0.25 12.34
N GLN A 34 -7.04 0.50 11.47
CA GLN A 34 -8.16 0.02 10.68
C GLN A 34 -7.69 -0.22 9.24
N VAL A 35 -7.89 -1.42 8.75
CA VAL A 35 -7.58 -1.80 7.35
C VAL A 35 -8.89 -1.95 6.56
N PHE A 36 -8.98 -1.28 5.41
CA PHE A 36 -10.01 -1.48 4.41
C PHE A 36 -9.39 -2.19 3.21
N ALA A 37 -9.70 -3.48 3.04
CA ALA A 37 -9.13 -4.32 1.99
C ALA A 37 -10.20 -4.91 1.08
N ASP A 38 -9.86 -5.19 -0.18
CA ASP A 38 -10.74 -5.96 -1.04
C ASP A 38 -10.90 -7.38 -0.48
N LYS A 39 -12.13 -7.94 -0.58
CA LYS A 39 -12.36 -9.33 -0.16
C LYS A 39 -11.61 -10.27 -1.11
N PHE A 40 -10.89 -11.21 -0.51
CA PHE A 40 -10.20 -12.32 -1.16
C PHE A 40 -10.80 -13.65 -0.67
N GLU A 41 -10.60 -14.72 -1.43
CA GLU A 41 -11.06 -16.05 -1.04
C GLU A 41 -10.36 -16.48 0.25
N ASN A 42 -11.12 -17.12 1.15
CA ASN A 42 -10.63 -17.65 2.43
C ASN A 42 -9.93 -16.61 3.33
N CYS A 43 -10.33 -15.32 3.23
CA CYS A 43 -9.74 -14.27 4.05
C CYS A 43 -10.24 -14.32 5.51
N GLU A 44 -11.33 -15.01 5.80
CA GLU A 44 -11.95 -15.04 7.11
C GLU A 44 -11.01 -15.61 8.18
N ASN A 45 -10.37 -16.74 7.91
CA ASN A 45 -9.40 -17.35 8.83
C ASN A 45 -8.19 -16.46 9.11
N TYR A 46 -7.70 -15.74 8.10
CA TYR A 46 -6.62 -14.76 8.29
C TYR A 46 -7.09 -13.59 9.17
N ASP A 47 -8.27 -13.06 8.89
CA ASP A 47 -8.81 -11.88 9.59
C ASP A 47 -9.08 -12.18 11.07
N GLU A 48 -9.61 -13.37 11.39
CA GLU A 48 -9.87 -13.85 12.76
C GLU A 48 -8.59 -14.01 13.59
N ASN A 49 -7.48 -14.40 12.96
CA ASN A 49 -6.18 -14.57 13.62
C ASN A 49 -5.33 -13.30 13.61
N SER A 50 -5.78 -12.22 12.95
CA SER A 50 -5.05 -10.97 12.86
C SER A 50 -5.29 -10.08 14.09
N LYS A 51 -4.25 -9.36 14.52
CA LYS A 51 -4.38 -8.28 15.51
C LYS A 51 -4.92 -6.97 14.92
N LEU A 52 -5.06 -6.91 13.61
CA LEU A 52 -5.55 -5.74 12.87
C LEU A 52 -7.09 -5.76 12.84
N SER A 53 -7.70 -4.57 12.91
CA SER A 53 -9.12 -4.44 12.55
C SER A 53 -9.22 -4.40 11.02
N ILE A 54 -9.79 -5.45 10.41
CA ILE A 54 -9.85 -5.60 8.96
C ILE A 54 -11.30 -5.59 8.50
N GLN A 55 -11.64 -4.66 7.61
CA GLN A 55 -12.93 -4.64 6.94
C GLN A 55 -12.75 -5.02 5.46
N ARG A 56 -13.33 -6.15 5.06
CA ARG A 56 -13.29 -6.65 3.69
C ARG A 56 -14.43 -6.12 2.86
N ILE A 57 -14.10 -5.65 1.65
CA ILE A 57 -15.07 -5.12 0.71
C ILE A 57 -15.26 -6.10 -0.43
N ALA A 58 -16.45 -6.73 -0.49
CA ALA A 58 -16.85 -7.66 -1.53
C ALA A 58 -17.62 -6.96 -2.66
N GLY A 59 -17.89 -7.67 -3.75
CA GLY A 59 -18.75 -7.25 -4.86
C GLY A 59 -18.02 -6.94 -6.15
N PHE A 60 -18.80 -6.58 -7.18
CA PHE A 60 -18.26 -6.29 -8.50
C PHE A 60 -17.30 -5.10 -8.50
N LYS A 61 -16.22 -5.20 -9.27
CA LYS A 61 -15.06 -4.29 -9.30
C LYS A 61 -15.45 -2.81 -9.39
N ILE A 62 -16.45 -2.46 -10.20
CA ILE A 62 -16.87 -1.07 -10.40
C ILE A 62 -17.52 -0.52 -9.13
N PHE A 63 -18.51 -1.23 -8.57
CA PHE A 63 -19.21 -0.80 -7.36
C PHE A 63 -18.35 -0.90 -6.10
N LYS A 64 -17.49 -1.93 -6.04
CA LYS A 64 -16.58 -2.15 -4.92
C LYS A 64 -15.67 -0.96 -4.64
N LYS A 65 -15.09 -0.33 -5.69
CA LYS A 65 -14.21 0.83 -5.51
C LYS A 65 -14.93 2.04 -4.89
N TYR A 66 -16.17 2.31 -5.30
CA TYR A 66 -16.95 3.42 -4.74
C TYR A 66 -17.40 3.13 -3.31
N ARG A 67 -17.87 1.88 -3.06
CA ARG A 67 -18.25 1.47 -1.71
C ARG A 67 -17.06 1.56 -0.73
N LYS A 68 -15.86 1.10 -1.15
CA LYS A 68 -14.66 1.25 -0.33
C LYS A 68 -14.33 2.71 -0.08
N ALA A 69 -14.38 3.56 -1.11
CA ALA A 69 -14.12 4.99 -0.96
C ALA A 69 -15.09 5.64 0.03
N ASN A 70 -16.39 5.31 -0.02
CA ASN A 70 -17.38 5.84 0.94
C ASN A 70 -17.09 5.37 2.36
N LEU A 71 -16.80 4.08 2.58
CA LEU A 71 -16.44 3.56 3.90
C LEU A 71 -15.18 4.23 4.48
N VAL A 72 -14.17 4.42 3.64
CA VAL A 72 -12.93 5.13 4.03
C VAL A 72 -13.23 6.59 4.35
N LYS A 73 -14.06 7.25 3.54
CA LYS A 73 -14.50 8.63 3.78
C LYS A 73 -15.23 8.74 5.12
N ASP A 74 -16.26 7.92 5.34
CA ASP A 74 -17.04 7.92 6.58
C ASP A 74 -16.14 7.66 7.79
N PHE A 75 -15.16 6.76 7.65
CA PHE A 75 -14.22 6.48 8.71
C PHE A 75 -13.30 7.66 9.03
N ILE A 76 -12.79 8.36 8.00
CA ILE A 76 -11.97 9.58 8.19
C ILE A 76 -12.81 10.69 8.85
N GLU A 77 -14.09 10.81 8.48
CA GLU A 77 -14.97 11.86 8.99
C GLU A 77 -15.36 11.65 10.45
N ASN A 78 -15.50 10.40 10.88
CA ASN A 78 -15.98 10.06 12.21
C ASN A 78 -14.87 9.68 13.21
N ASN A 79 -13.60 9.69 12.80
CA ASN A 79 -12.50 9.30 13.67
C ASN A 79 -11.35 10.31 13.63
N ASN A 80 -10.69 10.50 14.78
CA ASN A 80 -9.46 11.30 14.84
C ASN A 80 -8.26 10.45 14.41
N LEU A 81 -7.88 10.55 13.15
CA LEU A 81 -6.79 9.79 12.57
C LEU A 81 -5.46 10.56 12.65
N ARG A 82 -4.41 9.86 13.04
CA ARG A 82 -3.03 10.36 12.93
C ARG A 82 -2.55 10.39 11.50
N ALA A 83 -2.92 9.36 10.71
CA ALA A 83 -2.61 9.27 9.30
C ALA A 83 -3.48 8.22 8.57
N ALA A 84 -3.61 8.39 7.25
CA ALA A 84 -4.22 7.44 6.34
C ALA A 84 -3.23 7.06 5.23
N PHE A 85 -3.09 5.75 4.99
CA PHE A 85 -2.18 5.17 4.01
C PHE A 85 -2.97 4.49 2.89
N PHE A 86 -2.57 4.74 1.65
CA PHE A 86 -3.19 4.20 0.45
C PHE A 86 -2.15 3.45 -0.37
N ASP A 87 -2.40 2.19 -0.69
CA ASP A 87 -1.48 1.31 -1.43
C ASP A 87 -1.30 1.70 -2.90
N HIS A 88 -2.21 2.54 -3.42
CA HIS A 88 -2.31 2.79 -4.86
C HIS A 88 -3.10 4.07 -5.12
N TRP A 89 -2.78 4.80 -6.21
CA TRP A 89 -3.53 6.01 -6.59
C TRP A 89 -5.05 5.77 -6.77
N LYS A 90 -5.46 4.56 -7.20
CA LYS A 90 -6.89 4.21 -7.31
C LYS A 90 -7.59 4.07 -5.96
N SER A 91 -6.86 3.84 -4.89
CA SER A 91 -7.43 3.73 -3.55
C SER A 91 -7.79 5.09 -2.95
N ILE A 92 -7.13 6.18 -3.41
CA ILE A 92 -7.42 7.56 -3.00
C ILE A 92 -8.28 8.32 -4.03
N GLU A 93 -8.35 7.86 -5.28
CA GLU A 93 -8.94 8.57 -6.41
C GLU A 93 -10.37 9.05 -6.15
N ASN A 94 -11.22 8.20 -5.57
CA ASN A 94 -12.64 8.46 -5.39
C ASN A 94 -12.99 9.11 -4.03
N ILE A 95 -11.99 9.52 -3.25
CA ILE A 95 -12.18 10.26 -2.00
C ILE A 95 -12.01 11.75 -2.32
N ASP A 96 -12.90 12.58 -1.81
CA ASP A 96 -12.83 14.02 -2.02
C ASP A 96 -11.70 14.66 -1.20
N THR A 97 -11.20 15.79 -1.71
CA THR A 97 -10.07 16.48 -1.11
C THR A 97 -10.41 17.08 0.26
N SER A 98 -11.67 17.45 0.50
CA SER A 98 -12.12 18.00 1.78
C SER A 98 -12.00 16.97 2.90
N THR A 99 -12.43 15.74 2.65
CA THR A 99 -12.26 14.61 3.57
C THR A 99 -10.77 14.31 3.83
N LEU A 100 -9.97 14.24 2.76
CA LEU A 100 -8.53 13.92 2.89
C LEU A 100 -7.73 14.96 3.67
N ARG A 101 -8.18 16.22 3.68
CA ARG A 101 -7.56 17.30 4.48
C ARG A 101 -7.73 17.15 5.99
N LYS A 102 -8.65 16.29 6.43
CA LYS A 102 -8.89 16.04 7.87
C LYS A 102 -7.81 15.19 8.53
N THR A 103 -6.94 14.55 7.74
CA THR A 103 -5.86 13.70 8.24
C THR A 103 -4.61 13.81 7.35
N LYS A 104 -3.45 13.39 7.85
CA LYS A 104 -2.24 13.25 7.02
C LYS A 104 -2.38 12.04 6.11
N THR A 105 -2.22 12.23 4.81
CA THR A 105 -2.41 11.19 3.80
C THR A 105 -1.13 10.82 3.10
N PHE A 106 -0.88 9.52 2.98
CA PHE A 106 0.27 8.93 2.30
C PHE A 106 -0.24 8.00 1.20
N CYS A 107 0.17 8.25 -0.04
CA CYS A 107 -0.14 7.38 -1.16
C CYS A 107 1.13 6.68 -1.63
N LEU A 108 1.17 5.36 -1.53
CA LEU A 108 2.29 4.56 -2.01
C LEU A 108 2.18 4.39 -3.52
N ILE A 109 3.33 4.43 -4.19
CA ILE A 109 3.44 4.17 -5.63
C ILE A 109 4.49 3.11 -5.91
N HIS A 110 4.14 2.26 -6.88
CA HIS A 110 5.00 1.23 -7.45
C HIS A 110 5.07 1.47 -8.95
N SER A 111 6.13 1.15 -9.64
CA SER A 111 6.37 1.62 -11.01
C SER A 111 5.29 1.22 -12.03
N LYS A 112 4.76 0.00 -11.94
CA LYS A 112 3.84 -0.57 -12.95
C LYS A 112 2.51 0.17 -13.05
N GLU A 113 1.90 0.55 -11.92
CA GLU A 113 0.54 1.10 -11.90
C GLU A 113 0.47 2.60 -12.25
N ILE A 114 1.60 3.30 -12.23
CA ILE A 114 1.68 4.69 -12.64
C ILE A 114 2.18 4.86 -14.09
N ASN A 115 2.79 3.82 -14.66
CA ASN A 115 3.40 3.87 -16.00
C ASN A 115 2.33 3.82 -17.10
N HIS A 116 1.74 4.98 -17.34
CA HIS A 116 0.75 5.20 -18.40
C HIS A 116 1.27 6.27 -19.37
N PRO A 117 0.99 6.17 -20.68
CA PRO A 117 1.39 7.20 -21.64
C PRO A 117 0.99 8.61 -21.18
N ILE A 118 1.93 9.55 -21.25
CA ILE A 118 1.70 10.95 -20.85
C ILE A 118 0.49 11.51 -21.60
N GLY A 119 -0.38 12.21 -20.87
CA GLY A 119 -1.60 12.80 -21.41
C GLY A 119 -2.76 11.82 -21.61
N SER A 120 -2.55 10.51 -21.46
CA SER A 120 -3.65 9.54 -21.50
C SER A 120 -4.64 9.75 -20.34
N ALA A 121 -5.87 9.24 -20.50
CA ALA A 121 -6.90 9.33 -19.47
C ALA A 121 -6.45 8.69 -18.14
N LEU A 122 -5.70 7.58 -18.20
CA LEU A 122 -5.16 6.92 -16.98
C LEU A 122 -4.04 7.72 -16.34
N ASN A 123 -3.13 8.32 -17.14
CA ASN A 123 -2.08 9.20 -16.62
C ASN A 123 -2.69 10.40 -15.90
N LYS A 124 -3.63 11.13 -16.56
CA LYS A 124 -4.31 12.28 -15.95
C LYS A 124 -5.01 11.92 -14.63
N ARG A 125 -5.71 10.78 -14.60
CA ARG A 125 -6.37 10.28 -13.39
C ARG A 125 -5.37 9.97 -12.28
N ALA A 126 -4.26 9.29 -12.59
CA ALA A 126 -3.21 8.97 -11.63
C ALA A 126 -2.58 10.25 -11.03
N ILE A 127 -2.17 11.20 -11.89
CA ILE A 127 -1.60 12.48 -11.45
C ILE A 127 -2.58 13.25 -10.56
N ASN A 128 -3.85 13.34 -10.96
CA ASN A 128 -4.88 14.00 -10.16
C ASN A 128 -5.10 13.31 -8.80
N ALA A 129 -5.14 11.99 -8.77
CA ALA A 129 -5.31 11.23 -7.53
C ALA A 129 -4.11 11.40 -6.59
N LEU A 130 -2.89 11.29 -7.11
CA LEU A 130 -1.66 11.54 -6.34
C LEU A 130 -1.58 12.96 -5.80
N GLY A 131 -2.12 13.93 -6.57
CA GLY A 131 -2.20 15.33 -6.17
C GLY A 131 -3.05 15.61 -4.94
N LYS A 132 -3.91 14.67 -4.53
CA LYS A 132 -4.74 14.77 -3.31
C LYS A 132 -3.99 14.37 -2.03
N ALA A 133 -2.92 13.58 -2.15
CA ALA A 133 -2.15 13.11 -1.00
C ALA A 133 -1.21 14.20 -0.46
N ASN A 134 -1.01 14.23 0.87
CA ASN A 134 0.02 15.08 1.46
C ASN A 134 1.41 14.60 1.07
N PHE A 135 1.62 13.28 1.04
CA PHE A 135 2.87 12.67 0.64
C PHE A 135 2.64 11.52 -0.34
N VAL A 136 3.48 11.46 -1.36
CA VAL A 136 3.57 10.31 -2.27
C VAL A 136 4.84 9.54 -1.92
N ILE A 137 4.70 8.27 -1.62
CA ILE A 137 5.80 7.42 -1.19
C ILE A 137 6.19 6.50 -2.35
N ALA A 138 7.34 6.76 -2.94
CA ALA A 138 7.93 5.92 -3.98
C ALA A 138 8.78 4.81 -3.33
N ASN A 139 8.64 3.59 -3.82
CA ASN A 139 9.40 2.44 -3.34
C ASN A 139 10.88 2.44 -3.76
N SER A 140 11.27 3.34 -4.65
CA SER A 140 12.66 3.47 -5.14
C SER A 140 12.89 4.83 -5.81
N ASN A 141 14.15 5.20 -6.03
CA ASN A 141 14.52 6.36 -6.83
C ASN A 141 14.04 6.23 -8.27
N PHE A 142 14.06 5.04 -8.84
CA PHE A 142 13.47 4.77 -10.16
C PHE A 142 12.01 5.18 -10.22
N THR A 143 11.18 4.73 -9.28
CA THR A 143 9.75 5.07 -9.23
C THR A 143 9.51 6.56 -8.99
N LYS A 144 10.36 7.20 -8.17
CA LYS A 144 10.33 8.67 -7.97
C LYS A 144 10.62 9.42 -9.26
N ASN A 145 11.62 9.02 -10.02
CA ASN A 145 11.96 9.65 -11.30
C ASN A 145 10.85 9.40 -12.33
N LEU A 146 10.37 8.18 -12.43
CA LEU A 146 9.29 7.82 -13.34
C LEU A 146 8.03 8.67 -13.11
N VAL A 147 7.57 8.87 -11.87
CA VAL A 147 6.38 9.68 -11.61
C VAL A 147 6.58 11.15 -11.99
N LYS A 148 7.80 11.67 -11.88
CA LYS A 148 8.14 13.02 -12.35
C LYS A 148 8.13 13.12 -13.87
N GLU A 149 8.73 12.16 -14.56
CA GLU A 149 8.72 12.06 -16.02
C GLU A 149 7.28 11.96 -16.56
N LEU A 150 6.39 11.31 -15.83
CA LEU A 150 4.97 11.21 -16.16
C LEU A 150 4.16 12.48 -15.86
N GLY A 151 4.80 13.55 -15.40
CA GLY A 151 4.19 14.87 -15.22
C GLY A 151 3.76 15.22 -13.79
N PHE A 152 4.12 14.42 -12.79
CA PHE A 152 3.84 14.74 -11.39
C PHE A 152 4.99 15.58 -10.78
N ASN A 153 4.85 16.90 -10.78
CA ASN A 153 5.90 17.86 -10.41
C ASN A 153 5.75 18.44 -9.00
N LYS A 154 5.19 17.69 -8.05
CA LYS A 154 5.12 18.13 -6.65
C LYS A 154 6.33 17.65 -5.85
N ASP A 155 6.82 18.48 -4.92
CA ASP A 155 7.97 18.17 -4.06
C ASP A 155 7.66 17.21 -2.91
N ASN A 156 6.41 16.75 -2.81
CA ASN A 156 5.94 15.86 -1.77
C ASN A 156 6.23 14.36 -2.05
N VAL A 157 7.02 14.03 -3.07
CA VAL A 157 7.44 12.65 -3.36
C VAL A 157 8.66 12.30 -2.52
N LYS A 158 8.50 11.31 -1.64
CA LYS A 158 9.57 10.76 -0.79
C LYS A 158 9.90 9.34 -1.21
N VAL A 159 11.17 8.96 -1.13
CA VAL A 159 11.60 7.58 -1.37
C VAL A 159 11.71 6.88 -0.02
N ILE A 160 10.98 5.78 0.12
CA ILE A 160 11.08 4.85 1.25
C ILE A 160 11.13 3.45 0.65
N ASN A 161 12.29 2.81 0.72
CA ASN A 161 12.44 1.45 0.24
C ASN A 161 11.60 0.50 1.10
N PRO A 162 10.93 -0.49 0.49
CA PRO A 162 10.21 -1.51 1.23
C PRO A 162 11.11 -2.21 2.24
N GLY A 163 10.64 -2.33 3.46
CA GLY A 163 11.28 -3.17 4.46
C GLY A 163 11.03 -4.66 4.17
N CYS A 164 11.86 -5.49 4.72
CA CYS A 164 11.64 -6.93 4.79
C CYS A 164 11.83 -7.38 6.25
N ASN A 165 11.19 -8.47 6.61
CA ASN A 165 11.44 -9.13 7.87
C ASN A 165 12.84 -9.77 7.80
N TYR A 166 13.84 -9.13 8.43
CA TYR A 166 15.22 -9.59 8.43
C TYR A 166 15.71 -9.68 9.88
N PRO A 167 16.48 -10.68 10.24
CA PRO A 167 16.78 -11.91 9.52
C PRO A 167 15.93 -13.08 10.04
N TYR A 168 15.42 -13.90 9.14
CA TYR A 168 15.19 -15.29 9.56
C TYR A 168 16.58 -15.92 9.76
N PRO A 169 16.87 -16.56 10.91
CA PRO A 169 18.04 -17.38 11.01
C PRO A 169 17.93 -18.47 9.94
N VAL A 170 18.75 -18.34 8.90
CA VAL A 170 18.82 -19.37 7.86
C VAL A 170 19.49 -20.57 8.52
N GLU A 171 18.77 -21.68 8.63
CA GLU A 171 19.34 -22.92 9.18
C GLU A 171 20.60 -23.29 8.42
N ASP A 172 21.60 -23.81 9.13
CA ASP A 172 22.88 -24.17 8.52
C ASP A 172 22.73 -25.23 7.42
N SER A 173 21.72 -26.08 7.52
CA SER A 173 21.29 -26.99 6.45
C SER A 173 20.96 -26.27 5.13
N SER A 174 20.22 -25.15 5.20
CA SER A 174 19.85 -24.34 4.03
C SER A 174 21.05 -23.60 3.45
N LYS A 175 21.97 -23.13 4.29
CA LYS A 175 23.24 -22.51 3.86
C LYS A 175 24.12 -23.53 3.13
N ASN A 176 24.24 -24.73 3.69
CA ASN A 176 25.02 -25.80 3.10
C ASN A 176 24.42 -26.23 1.75
N PHE A 177 23.10 -26.34 1.64
CA PHE A 177 22.42 -26.64 0.39
C PHE A 177 22.65 -25.56 -0.66
N ALA A 178 22.47 -24.27 -0.29
CA ALA A 178 22.75 -23.16 -1.20
C ALA A 178 24.21 -23.14 -1.66
N LYS A 179 25.17 -23.38 -0.75
CA LYS A 179 26.60 -23.46 -1.06
C LYS A 179 26.90 -24.64 -2.00
N SER A 180 26.19 -25.78 -1.87
CA SER A 180 26.36 -26.93 -2.77
C SER A 180 25.92 -26.64 -4.21
N ILE A 181 24.94 -25.73 -4.40
CA ILE A 181 24.44 -25.32 -5.72
C ILE A 181 25.29 -24.19 -6.33
N TYR A 182 25.62 -23.19 -5.55
CA TYR A 182 26.23 -21.94 -6.04
C TYR A 182 27.75 -21.87 -5.78
N GLY A 183 28.33 -22.84 -5.06
CA GLY A 183 29.75 -22.86 -4.77
C GLY A 183 30.25 -21.62 -4.06
N ASP A 184 31.45 -21.17 -4.42
CA ASP A 184 32.07 -19.98 -3.82
C ASP A 184 31.45 -18.63 -4.24
N ALA A 185 30.50 -18.65 -5.19
CA ALA A 185 29.73 -17.48 -5.60
C ALA A 185 28.61 -17.10 -4.59
N PHE A 186 28.35 -17.95 -3.59
CA PHE A 186 27.37 -17.66 -2.56
C PHE A 186 27.89 -16.55 -1.62
N PRO A 187 27.15 -15.46 -1.40
CA PRO A 187 27.59 -14.38 -0.50
C PRO A 187 27.82 -14.89 0.92
N LYS A 188 28.92 -14.44 1.55
CA LYS A 188 29.25 -14.73 2.94
C LYS A 188 28.31 -14.01 3.92
#